data_b6edcb45fbac0a5e9d106d43438b8b2c
#
_entry.id   b6edcb45fbac0a5e9d106d43438b8b2c
#
_cell.length_a   1.000
_cell.length_b   1.000
_cell.length_c   1.000
_cell.angle_alpha   90.00
_cell.angle_beta   90.00
_cell.angle_gamma   90.00
#
_symmetry.space_group_name_H-M   'P 1'
#
loop_
_entity.id
_entity.type
_entity.pdbx_description
1 polymer ?
#
loop_
_entity_poly.entity_id
_entity_poly.type
_entity_poly.pdbx_seq_one_letter_code
_entity_poly.pdbx_strand_id
1 'polypeptide(L)'
;MDQKNIFVVGGSSGIGLEIVKKLTGNQHEIFVGSRSNASLAPFPEVQHLQLDVTEDLSGLEGLPDIVHGLVYCPGTILLRPFQRLTIADFQKDLDINLLGAVKVIQGCLMKLKKSPTGASIVLFSTVAVKVGMPFHASVASAKAAVEGLTRSLAAEFAPRIRVNAIAPSLTDTPLAESLLSSEERQKASAERHPLKRIGSPQEIAGLARHLLSDEGSWITGQIFHVDGGMSSVRVFK
;
A
#
# COMPACT_ATOMS: atom_id res chain seq x y z
N MET A 1 -0.33 -1.04 -25.14
CA MET A 1 -1.10 -1.32 -23.90
C MET A 1 -2.29 -0.40 -23.90
N ASP A 2 -3.47 -0.93 -23.58
CA ASP A 2 -4.68 -0.10 -23.55
C ASP A 2 -4.59 0.91 -22.39
N GLN A 3 -5.17 2.09 -22.60
CA GLN A 3 -5.27 3.14 -21.59
C GLN A 3 -6.04 2.62 -20.36
N LYS A 4 -5.48 2.78 -19.16
CA LYS A 4 -6.10 2.34 -17.92
C LYS A 4 -6.31 3.52 -16.98
N ASN A 5 -7.43 3.53 -16.27
CA ASN A 5 -7.70 4.46 -15.18
C ASN A 5 -7.24 3.81 -13.87
N ILE A 6 -6.25 4.40 -13.21
CA ILE A 6 -5.67 3.84 -12.00
C ILE A 6 -5.85 4.84 -10.86
N PHE A 7 -6.43 4.38 -9.76
CA PHE A 7 -6.64 5.16 -8.56
C PHE A 7 -5.62 4.78 -7.47
N VAL A 8 -4.84 5.76 -7.00
CA VAL A 8 -3.82 5.60 -5.96
C VAL A 8 -4.22 6.41 -4.73
N VAL A 9 -4.71 5.75 -3.70
CA VAL A 9 -4.99 6.38 -2.41
C VAL A 9 -3.71 6.50 -1.61
N GLY A 10 -3.42 7.70 -1.07
CA GLY A 10 -2.15 8.01 -0.43
C GLY A 10 -1.01 8.23 -1.43
N GLY A 11 -1.33 8.60 -2.69
CA GLY A 11 -0.35 8.79 -3.77
C GLY A 11 0.49 10.08 -3.68
N SER A 12 0.33 10.89 -2.64
CA SER A 12 1.06 12.15 -2.48
C SER A 12 2.37 12.04 -1.69
N SER A 13 2.76 10.86 -1.20
CA SER A 13 4.02 10.71 -0.46
C SER A 13 4.53 9.25 -0.49
N GLY A 14 5.80 9.07 -0.13
CA GLY A 14 6.42 7.76 0.07
C GLY A 14 6.22 6.79 -1.07
N ILE A 15 5.84 5.55 -0.75
CA ILE A 15 5.61 4.49 -1.73
C ILE A 15 4.52 4.87 -2.73
N GLY A 16 3.42 5.50 -2.26
CA GLY A 16 2.32 5.92 -3.13
C GLY A 16 2.76 6.91 -4.21
N LEU A 17 3.57 7.89 -3.85
CA LEU A 17 4.13 8.86 -4.81
C LEU A 17 5.07 8.18 -5.82
N GLU A 18 5.88 7.23 -5.40
CA GLU A 18 6.73 6.48 -6.33
C GLU A 18 5.91 5.57 -7.27
N ILE A 19 4.77 5.06 -6.82
CA ILE A 19 3.82 4.35 -7.70
C ILE A 19 3.27 5.32 -8.75
N VAL A 20 2.83 6.51 -8.35
CA VAL A 20 2.36 7.55 -9.28
C VAL A 20 3.44 7.85 -10.32
N LYS A 21 4.69 8.13 -9.92
CA LYS A 21 5.82 8.37 -10.82
C LYS A 21 6.06 7.24 -11.81
N LYS A 22 5.91 5.98 -11.38
CA LYS A 22 6.11 4.82 -12.26
C LYS A 22 4.94 4.56 -13.23
N LEU A 23 3.77 5.12 -12.93
CA LEU A 23 2.58 4.99 -13.76
C LEU A 23 2.44 6.15 -14.75
N THR A 24 2.94 7.35 -14.39
CA THR A 24 3.00 8.50 -15.31
C THR A 24 3.89 8.21 -16.52
N GLY A 25 3.54 8.76 -17.67
CA GLY A 25 4.26 8.49 -18.93
C GLY A 25 3.86 7.21 -19.68
N ASN A 26 2.93 6.40 -19.14
CA ASN A 26 2.47 5.13 -19.73
C ASN A 26 1.03 5.22 -20.24
N GLN A 27 0.58 6.24 -20.90
CA GLN A 27 -0.78 6.40 -21.45
C GLN A 27 -1.93 6.07 -20.47
N HIS A 28 -1.65 5.99 -19.16
CA HIS A 28 -2.67 5.75 -18.12
C HIS A 28 -3.20 7.07 -17.58
N GLU A 29 -4.48 7.11 -17.24
CA GLU A 29 -5.05 8.19 -16.43
C GLU A 29 -4.88 7.86 -14.95
N ILE A 30 -4.21 8.75 -14.23
CA ILE A 30 -3.87 8.54 -12.82
C ILE A 30 -4.72 9.48 -11.95
N PHE A 31 -5.45 8.88 -11.03
CA PHE A 31 -6.22 9.57 -10.00
C PHE A 31 -5.52 9.35 -8.65
N VAL A 32 -5.32 10.42 -7.90
CA VAL A 32 -4.69 10.36 -6.57
C VAL A 32 -5.64 10.87 -5.52
N GLY A 33 -6.05 9.99 -4.60
CA GLY A 33 -6.78 10.37 -3.39
C GLY A 33 -5.83 10.67 -2.25
N SER A 34 -5.79 11.91 -1.77
CA SER A 34 -4.93 12.29 -0.64
C SER A 34 -5.39 13.60 0.02
N ARG A 35 -4.87 13.85 1.22
CA ARG A 35 -5.15 15.08 2.00
C ARG A 35 -4.44 16.32 1.48
N SER A 36 -3.43 16.16 0.63
CA SER A 36 -2.65 17.26 0.06
C SER A 36 -2.13 16.86 -1.32
N ASN A 37 -2.05 17.83 -2.22
CA ASN A 37 -1.55 17.66 -3.59
C ASN A 37 -0.20 18.33 -3.84
N ALA A 38 0.44 18.93 -2.85
CA ALA A 38 1.65 19.76 -3.03
C ALA A 38 2.78 19.00 -3.76
N SER A 39 2.97 17.72 -3.45
CA SER A 39 3.98 16.86 -4.09
C SER A 39 3.59 16.36 -5.49
N LEU A 40 2.36 16.62 -5.94
CA LEU A 40 1.88 16.25 -7.26
C LEU A 40 2.08 17.36 -8.30
N ALA A 41 2.51 18.56 -7.88
CA ALA A 41 2.76 19.69 -8.78
C ALA A 41 3.64 19.36 -10.01
N PRO A 42 4.66 18.47 -9.91
CA PRO A 42 5.47 18.06 -11.07
C PRO A 42 4.73 17.16 -12.08
N PHE A 43 3.51 16.70 -11.76
CA PHE A 43 2.72 15.75 -12.56
C PHE A 43 1.35 16.34 -12.91
N PRO A 44 1.29 17.34 -13.82
CA PRO A 44 0.05 18.06 -14.14
C PRO A 44 -1.04 17.16 -14.78
N GLU A 45 -0.65 16.02 -15.31
CA GLU A 45 -1.55 15.00 -15.89
C GLU A 45 -2.27 14.17 -14.81
N VAL A 46 -1.83 14.22 -13.54
CA VAL A 46 -2.43 13.47 -12.44
C VAL A 46 -3.63 14.23 -11.89
N GLN A 47 -4.76 13.56 -11.82
CA GLN A 47 -5.99 14.12 -11.23
C GLN A 47 -6.02 13.90 -9.72
N HIS A 48 -6.02 14.99 -8.95
CA HIS A 48 -6.09 14.93 -7.50
C HIS A 48 -7.53 14.99 -6.99
N LEU A 49 -7.86 14.07 -6.11
CA LEU A 49 -9.12 14.01 -5.36
C LEU A 49 -8.82 14.25 -3.87
N GLN A 50 -9.45 15.26 -3.28
CA GLN A 50 -9.33 15.52 -1.84
C GLN A 50 -9.95 14.35 -1.07
N LEU A 51 -9.15 13.64 -0.28
CA LEU A 51 -9.58 12.43 0.40
C LEU A 51 -8.87 12.22 1.74
N ASP A 52 -9.64 12.10 2.82
CA ASP A 52 -9.19 11.51 4.08
C ASP A 52 -9.95 10.19 4.31
N VAL A 53 -9.21 9.09 4.43
CA VAL A 53 -9.80 7.75 4.56
C VAL A 53 -10.50 7.51 5.90
N THR A 54 -10.30 8.39 6.88
CA THR A 54 -10.97 8.33 8.18
C THR A 54 -12.32 9.04 8.18
N GLU A 55 -12.58 9.87 7.17
CA GLU A 55 -13.78 10.68 7.04
C GLU A 55 -14.75 10.15 5.96
N ASP A 56 -15.64 11.01 5.51
CA ASP A 56 -16.51 10.73 4.36
C ASP A 56 -15.71 10.67 3.06
N LEU A 57 -16.10 9.76 2.19
CA LEU A 57 -15.41 9.47 0.93
C LEU A 57 -16.11 10.12 -0.29
N SER A 58 -16.80 11.25 -0.12
CA SER A 58 -17.44 11.99 -1.23
C SER A 58 -16.47 12.33 -2.38
N GLY A 59 -15.16 12.47 -2.09
CA GLY A 59 -14.14 12.64 -3.12
C GLY A 59 -14.08 11.51 -4.17
N LEU A 60 -14.64 10.33 -3.91
CA LEU A 60 -14.70 9.22 -4.88
C LEU A 60 -15.67 9.48 -6.05
N GLU A 61 -16.57 10.46 -5.93
CA GLU A 61 -17.43 10.88 -7.03
C GLU A 61 -16.66 11.44 -8.22
N GLY A 62 -15.46 12.01 -8.00
CA GLY A 62 -14.57 12.47 -9.06
C GLY A 62 -13.87 11.38 -9.86
N LEU A 63 -14.02 10.11 -9.49
CA LEU A 63 -13.46 8.99 -10.26
C LEU A 63 -14.29 8.70 -11.52
N PRO A 64 -13.65 8.26 -12.62
CA PRO A 64 -14.35 7.84 -13.83
C PRO A 64 -15.25 6.62 -13.56
N ASP A 65 -16.16 6.35 -14.47
CA ASP A 65 -17.08 5.21 -14.38
C ASP A 65 -16.41 3.84 -14.41
N ILE A 66 -15.21 3.76 -15.01
CA ILE A 66 -14.41 2.56 -15.11
C ILE A 66 -13.06 2.80 -14.43
N VAL A 67 -12.72 1.94 -13.47
CA VAL A 67 -11.42 1.91 -12.81
C VAL A 67 -10.78 0.55 -13.05
N HIS A 68 -9.55 0.54 -13.55
CA HIS A 68 -8.80 -0.67 -13.89
C HIS A 68 -7.84 -1.11 -12.79
N GLY A 69 -7.41 -0.17 -11.96
CA GLY A 69 -6.50 -0.43 -10.85
C GLY A 69 -6.78 0.43 -9.63
N LEU A 70 -6.68 -0.16 -8.45
CA LEU A 70 -6.79 0.52 -7.17
C LEU A 70 -5.58 0.17 -6.32
N VAL A 71 -4.88 1.19 -5.82
CA VAL A 71 -3.80 1.03 -4.84
C VAL A 71 -4.18 1.75 -3.56
N TYR A 72 -4.11 1.05 -2.42
CA TYR A 72 -4.36 1.63 -1.11
C TYR A 72 -3.08 1.71 -0.31
N CYS A 73 -2.45 2.90 -0.25
CA CYS A 73 -1.18 3.14 0.43
C CYS A 73 -1.28 3.72 1.86
N PRO A 74 -2.40 4.32 2.32
CA PRO A 74 -2.44 4.87 3.66
C PRO A 74 -2.06 3.85 4.72
N GLY A 75 -1.32 4.31 5.74
CA GLY A 75 -0.89 3.45 6.82
C GLY A 75 -0.32 4.24 7.98
N THR A 76 -0.03 3.53 9.07
CA THR A 76 0.51 4.07 10.31
C THR A 76 1.75 3.31 10.72
N ILE A 77 2.62 3.96 11.50
CA ILE A 77 3.68 3.32 12.26
C ILE A 77 3.60 3.83 13.71
N LEU A 78 3.00 3.03 14.59
CA LEU A 78 2.97 3.29 16.03
C LEU A 78 3.70 2.16 16.75
N LEU A 79 4.90 2.44 17.24
CA LEU A 79 5.74 1.47 17.93
C LEU A 79 5.77 1.79 19.42
N ARG A 80 5.10 0.96 20.24
CA ARG A 80 5.04 1.10 21.70
C ARG A 80 5.06 -0.25 22.41
N PRO A 81 5.62 -0.33 23.62
CA PRO A 81 5.42 -1.50 24.48
C PRO A 81 3.94 -1.79 24.67
N PHE A 82 3.56 -3.07 24.66
CA PHE A 82 2.15 -3.49 24.73
C PHE A 82 1.40 -2.87 25.91
N GLN A 83 2.03 -2.81 27.08
CA GLN A 83 1.44 -2.21 28.29
C GLN A 83 1.17 -0.69 28.20
N ARG A 84 1.72 -0.02 27.19
CA ARG A 84 1.49 1.42 26.94
C ARG A 84 0.56 1.68 25.76
N LEU A 85 0.12 0.63 25.07
CA LEU A 85 -0.88 0.74 24.01
C LEU A 85 -2.27 0.84 24.64
N THR A 86 -3.06 1.77 24.13
CA THR A 86 -4.47 1.94 24.49
C THR A 86 -5.38 1.31 23.44
N ILE A 87 -6.64 1.08 23.78
CA ILE A 87 -7.64 0.66 22.79
C ILE A 87 -7.78 1.69 21.68
N ALA A 88 -7.65 2.97 21.98
CA ALA A 88 -7.69 4.03 20.97
C ALA A 88 -6.52 3.95 19.96
N ASP A 89 -5.33 3.52 20.40
CA ASP A 89 -4.20 3.27 19.50
C ASP A 89 -4.52 2.12 18.51
N PHE A 90 -5.10 1.02 19.00
CA PHE A 90 -5.57 -0.09 18.16
C PHE A 90 -6.67 0.36 17.19
N GLN A 91 -7.65 1.12 17.69
CA GLN A 91 -8.75 1.63 16.85
C GLN A 91 -8.21 2.50 15.72
N LYS A 92 -7.30 3.44 16.02
CA LYS A 92 -6.67 4.30 15.02
C LYS A 92 -5.93 3.50 13.94
N ASP A 93 -5.18 2.46 14.34
CA ASP A 93 -4.48 1.62 13.38
C ASP A 93 -5.46 0.82 12.52
N LEU A 94 -6.56 0.31 13.11
CA LEU A 94 -7.61 -0.37 12.36
C LEU A 94 -8.35 0.58 11.41
N ASP A 95 -8.69 1.78 11.86
CA ASP A 95 -9.43 2.76 11.04
C ASP A 95 -8.64 3.15 9.79
N ILE A 96 -7.35 3.43 9.92
CA ILE A 96 -6.53 3.86 8.78
C ILE A 96 -6.11 2.68 7.92
N ASN A 97 -5.60 1.59 8.51
CA ASN A 97 -5.00 0.51 7.72
C ASN A 97 -6.03 -0.45 7.11
N LEU A 98 -7.13 -0.72 7.82
CA LEU A 98 -8.14 -1.71 7.43
C LEU A 98 -9.44 -1.08 6.98
N LEU A 99 -10.13 -0.34 7.88
CA LEU A 99 -11.47 0.16 7.59
C LEU A 99 -11.46 1.22 6.49
N GLY A 100 -10.43 2.05 6.42
CA GLY A 100 -10.22 2.97 5.32
C GLY A 100 -10.07 2.24 3.98
N ALA A 101 -9.32 1.13 3.94
CA ALA A 101 -9.21 0.30 2.74
C ALA A 101 -10.57 -0.33 2.36
N VAL A 102 -11.32 -0.84 3.33
CA VAL A 102 -12.67 -1.40 3.10
C VAL A 102 -13.60 -0.33 2.52
N LYS A 103 -13.69 0.86 3.13
CA LYS A 103 -14.53 1.95 2.63
C LYS A 103 -14.18 2.33 1.18
N VAL A 104 -12.89 2.51 0.89
CA VAL A 104 -12.44 2.87 -0.48
C VAL A 104 -12.78 1.77 -1.47
N ILE A 105 -12.52 0.49 -1.15
CA ILE A 105 -12.83 -0.63 -2.04
C ILE A 105 -14.34 -0.70 -2.30
N GLN A 106 -15.17 -0.57 -1.27
CA GLN A 106 -16.63 -0.56 -1.42
C GLN A 106 -17.10 0.59 -2.30
N GLY A 107 -16.58 1.80 -2.11
CA GLY A 107 -16.91 2.97 -2.91
C GLY A 107 -16.49 2.86 -4.38
N CYS A 108 -15.41 2.11 -4.67
CA CYS A 108 -14.90 1.90 -6.02
C CYS A 108 -15.41 0.60 -6.68
N LEU A 109 -16.07 -0.30 -5.93
CA LEU A 109 -16.33 -1.68 -6.37
C LEU A 109 -17.08 -1.76 -7.69
N MET A 110 -18.13 -0.95 -7.87
CA MET A 110 -18.91 -0.95 -9.11
C MET A 110 -18.11 -0.44 -10.29
N LYS A 111 -17.22 0.54 -10.09
CA LYS A 111 -16.31 1.10 -11.09
C LYS A 111 -15.24 0.06 -11.51
N LEU A 112 -14.70 -0.71 -10.54
CA LEU A 112 -13.76 -1.81 -10.79
C LEU A 112 -14.44 -2.97 -11.55
N LYS A 113 -15.67 -3.33 -11.19
CA LYS A 113 -16.44 -4.39 -11.88
C LYS A 113 -16.79 -4.05 -13.34
N LYS A 114 -16.88 -2.77 -13.68
CA LYS A 114 -17.13 -2.31 -15.05
C LYS A 114 -15.91 -2.42 -15.97
N SER A 115 -14.71 -2.69 -15.44
CA SER A 115 -13.51 -2.86 -16.28
C SER A 115 -13.67 -4.05 -17.23
N PRO A 116 -13.59 -3.84 -18.56
CA PRO A 116 -13.80 -4.91 -19.54
C PRO A 116 -12.68 -5.95 -19.55
N THR A 117 -11.47 -5.54 -19.20
CA THR A 117 -10.27 -6.40 -19.18
C THR A 117 -9.98 -6.95 -17.76
N GLY A 118 -10.89 -6.73 -16.81
CA GLY A 118 -10.66 -7.00 -15.40
C GLY A 118 -9.95 -5.85 -14.68
N ALA A 119 -9.88 -5.93 -13.35
CA ALA A 119 -9.23 -4.91 -12.52
C ALA A 119 -8.24 -5.54 -11.53
N SER A 120 -7.38 -4.70 -10.93
CA SER A 120 -6.40 -5.13 -9.92
C SER A 120 -6.44 -4.22 -8.70
N ILE A 121 -6.46 -4.81 -7.51
CA ILE A 121 -6.35 -4.11 -6.23
C ILE A 121 -5.01 -4.49 -5.58
N VAL A 122 -4.24 -3.49 -5.15
CA VAL A 122 -3.00 -3.66 -4.42
C VAL A 122 -3.13 -3.01 -3.04
N LEU A 123 -2.96 -3.82 -2.01
CA LEU A 123 -2.99 -3.41 -0.60
C LEU A 123 -1.58 -3.48 0.00
N PHE A 124 -1.40 -2.90 1.19
CA PHE A 124 -0.11 -2.91 1.89
C PHE A 124 -0.23 -3.54 3.27
N SER A 125 0.53 -4.62 3.49
CA SER A 125 0.81 -5.23 4.78
C SER A 125 2.17 -4.76 5.31
N THR A 126 2.83 -5.57 6.12
CA THR A 126 4.19 -5.36 6.64
C THR A 126 4.84 -6.70 6.96
N VAL A 127 6.16 -6.78 6.84
CA VAL A 127 6.95 -7.94 7.26
C VAL A 127 6.71 -8.31 8.74
N ALA A 128 6.36 -7.34 9.57
CA ALA A 128 6.11 -7.54 11.01
C ALA A 128 4.97 -8.54 11.30
N VAL A 129 4.03 -8.73 10.37
CA VAL A 129 2.98 -9.74 10.48
C VAL A 129 3.56 -11.15 10.47
N LYS A 130 4.53 -11.40 9.57
CA LYS A 130 5.11 -12.74 9.37
C LYS A 130 6.17 -13.08 10.41
N VAL A 131 7.05 -12.13 10.75
CA VAL A 131 8.19 -12.43 11.62
C VAL A 131 7.93 -12.17 13.10
N GLY A 132 6.88 -11.41 13.42
CA GLY A 132 6.65 -10.92 14.78
C GLY A 132 7.75 -9.97 15.25
N MET A 133 7.39 -8.74 15.60
CA MET A 133 8.36 -7.73 16.01
C MET A 133 7.94 -7.09 17.34
N PRO A 134 8.86 -6.86 18.29
CA PRO A 134 8.52 -6.13 19.51
C PRO A 134 7.98 -4.74 19.18
N PHE A 135 7.05 -4.27 20.00
CA PHE A 135 6.41 -2.95 19.90
C PHE A 135 5.44 -2.76 18.71
N HIS A 136 5.19 -3.78 17.90
CA HIS A 136 4.33 -3.70 16.71
C HIS A 136 2.90 -4.23 16.91
N ALA A 137 2.49 -4.54 18.16
CA ALA A 137 1.24 -5.26 18.42
C ALA A 137 0.00 -4.63 17.77
N SER A 138 -0.16 -3.31 17.81
CA SER A 138 -1.31 -2.62 17.20
C SER A 138 -1.24 -2.66 15.67
N VAL A 139 -0.18 -2.10 15.09
CA VAL A 139 -0.04 -2.01 13.63
C VAL A 139 0.05 -3.38 12.94
N ALA A 140 0.74 -4.36 13.56
CA ALA A 140 0.82 -5.70 12.99
C ALA A 140 -0.54 -6.42 13.00
N SER A 141 -1.37 -6.22 14.04
CA SER A 141 -2.73 -6.75 14.08
C SER A 141 -3.61 -6.18 12.97
N ALA A 142 -3.58 -4.85 12.77
CA ALA A 142 -4.32 -4.21 11.69
C ALA A 142 -3.85 -4.67 10.30
N LYS A 143 -2.54 -4.81 10.10
CA LYS A 143 -1.97 -5.28 8.83
C LYS A 143 -2.19 -6.79 8.58
N ALA A 144 -2.25 -7.61 9.62
CA ALA A 144 -2.66 -9.01 9.51
C ALA A 144 -4.12 -9.13 9.04
N ALA A 145 -5.00 -8.25 9.51
CA ALA A 145 -6.37 -8.17 9.03
C ALA A 145 -6.44 -7.76 7.54
N VAL A 146 -5.56 -6.89 7.06
CA VAL A 146 -5.44 -6.57 5.62
C VAL A 146 -5.05 -7.81 4.81
N GLU A 147 -4.18 -8.68 5.32
CA GLU A 147 -3.84 -9.94 4.63
C GLU A 147 -5.03 -10.90 4.55
N GLY A 148 -5.84 -11.00 5.61
CA GLY A 148 -7.10 -11.74 5.61
C GLY A 148 -8.08 -11.16 4.59
N LEU A 149 -8.27 -9.84 4.59
CA LEU A 149 -9.09 -9.12 3.62
C LEU A 149 -8.63 -9.39 2.18
N THR A 150 -7.32 -9.34 1.92
CA THR A 150 -6.74 -9.60 0.60
C THR A 150 -7.18 -10.95 0.04
N ARG A 151 -7.06 -12.02 0.83
CA ARG A 151 -7.41 -13.39 0.40
C ARG A 151 -8.92 -13.56 0.22
N SER A 152 -9.73 -13.01 1.13
CA SER A 152 -11.18 -13.08 1.04
C SER A 152 -11.72 -12.37 -0.19
N LEU A 153 -11.26 -11.13 -0.44
CA LEU A 153 -11.68 -10.37 -1.62
C LEU A 153 -11.15 -10.98 -2.93
N ALA A 154 -9.96 -11.55 -2.92
CA ALA A 154 -9.44 -12.27 -4.09
C ALA A 154 -10.34 -13.45 -4.47
N ALA A 155 -10.83 -14.21 -3.49
CA ALA A 155 -11.74 -15.31 -3.72
C ALA A 155 -13.12 -14.84 -4.17
N GLU A 156 -13.66 -13.78 -3.56
CA GLU A 156 -15.01 -13.27 -3.85
C GLU A 156 -15.08 -12.59 -5.22
N PHE A 157 -14.03 -11.89 -5.63
CA PHE A 157 -14.05 -11.06 -6.84
C PHE A 157 -13.50 -11.77 -8.09
N ALA A 158 -12.88 -12.93 -7.93
CA ALA A 158 -12.43 -13.73 -9.07
C ALA A 158 -13.60 -14.11 -9.98
N PRO A 159 -13.40 -14.19 -11.31
CA PRO A 159 -12.16 -13.89 -12.03
C PRO A 159 -12.01 -12.40 -12.45
N ARG A 160 -12.92 -11.53 -12.05
CA ARG A 160 -13.01 -10.17 -12.58
C ARG A 160 -12.01 -9.19 -11.95
N ILE A 161 -11.71 -9.33 -10.66
CA ILE A 161 -10.80 -8.43 -9.94
C ILE A 161 -9.77 -9.26 -9.20
N ARG A 162 -8.50 -8.99 -9.45
CA ARG A 162 -7.39 -9.56 -8.70
C ARG A 162 -7.11 -8.70 -7.47
N VAL A 163 -6.81 -9.34 -6.35
CA VAL A 163 -6.49 -8.62 -5.10
C VAL A 163 -5.21 -9.21 -4.52
N ASN A 164 -4.18 -8.38 -4.34
CA ASN A 164 -2.91 -8.79 -3.77
C ASN A 164 -2.43 -7.77 -2.73
N ALA A 165 -1.54 -8.18 -1.84
CA ALA A 165 -0.89 -7.27 -0.91
C ALA A 165 0.62 -7.34 -1.02
N ILE A 166 1.28 -6.21 -0.76
CA ILE A 166 2.72 -6.11 -0.62
C ILE A 166 3.02 -5.92 0.86
N ALA A 167 3.96 -6.69 1.40
CA ALA A 167 4.41 -6.64 2.79
C ALA A 167 5.88 -6.19 2.83
N PRO A 168 6.15 -4.88 2.83
CA PRO A 168 7.51 -4.37 2.90
C PRO A 168 8.10 -4.50 4.29
N SER A 169 9.42 -4.54 4.37
CA SER A 169 10.17 -4.19 5.57
C SER A 169 10.44 -2.68 5.60
N LEU A 170 11.32 -2.24 6.50
CA LEU A 170 11.65 -0.83 6.64
C LEU A 170 12.12 -0.26 5.30
N THR A 171 11.41 0.74 4.85
CA THR A 171 11.59 1.42 3.56
C THR A 171 11.79 2.91 3.82
N ASP A 172 12.72 3.53 3.11
CA ASP A 172 13.04 4.94 3.25
C ASP A 172 11.90 5.82 2.72
N THR A 173 11.05 6.24 3.63
CA THR A 173 9.83 7.02 3.35
C THR A 173 9.60 8.05 4.46
N PRO A 174 8.85 9.13 4.20
CA PRO A 174 8.48 10.09 5.25
C PRO A 174 7.77 9.42 6.45
N LEU A 175 7.01 8.36 6.23
CA LEU A 175 6.35 7.62 7.31
C LEU A 175 7.36 6.93 8.25
N ALA A 176 8.51 6.52 7.74
CA ALA A 176 9.57 5.85 8.49
C ALA A 176 10.67 6.79 9.01
N GLU A 177 10.59 8.10 8.75
CA GLU A 177 11.62 9.09 9.05
C GLU A 177 12.12 9.03 10.50
N SER A 178 11.21 8.92 11.47
CA SER A 178 11.59 8.83 12.89
C SER A 178 12.42 7.57 13.23
N LEU A 179 12.27 6.50 12.44
CA LEU A 179 13.03 5.26 12.61
C LEU A 179 14.41 5.32 11.94
N LEU A 180 14.61 6.25 11.03
CA LEU A 180 15.81 6.46 10.23
C LEU A 180 16.52 7.78 10.54
N SER A 181 16.23 8.39 11.68
CA SER A 181 16.61 9.76 12.02
C SER A 181 18.12 9.95 12.34
N SER A 182 18.92 8.88 12.43
CA SER A 182 20.37 8.97 12.58
C SER A 182 21.07 7.87 11.77
N GLU A 183 22.35 8.09 11.44
CA GLU A 183 23.18 7.12 10.71
C GLU A 183 23.28 5.78 11.48
N GLU A 184 23.37 5.83 12.82
CA GLU A 184 23.42 4.62 13.64
C GLU A 184 22.12 3.82 13.51
N ARG A 185 20.95 4.49 13.52
CA ARG A 185 19.65 3.83 13.34
C ARG A 185 19.50 3.24 11.95
N GLN A 186 19.96 3.96 10.93
CA GLN A 186 19.96 3.48 9.54
C GLN A 186 20.84 2.23 9.41
N LYS A 187 22.07 2.28 9.92
CA LYS A 187 23.00 1.16 9.93
C LYS A 187 22.46 -0.04 10.70
N ALA A 188 21.95 0.17 11.92
CA ALA A 188 21.34 -0.90 12.73
C ALA A 188 20.12 -1.52 12.04
N SER A 189 19.36 -0.73 11.31
CA SER A 189 18.21 -1.21 10.54
C SER A 189 18.66 -2.00 9.31
N ALA A 190 19.68 -1.53 8.59
CA ALA A 190 20.27 -2.22 7.45
C ALA A 190 20.84 -3.60 7.83
N GLU A 191 21.54 -3.67 8.97
CA GLU A 191 22.16 -4.92 9.47
C GLU A 191 21.15 -6.04 9.79
N ARG A 192 19.89 -5.70 10.07
CA ARG A 192 18.83 -6.70 10.29
C ARG A 192 18.40 -7.42 9.01
N HIS A 193 18.66 -6.82 7.85
CA HIS A 193 18.29 -7.42 6.57
C HIS A 193 19.42 -8.27 6.02
N PRO A 194 19.15 -9.47 5.48
CA PRO A 194 20.15 -10.24 4.74
C PRO A 194 20.87 -9.44 3.65
N LEU A 195 20.14 -8.58 2.93
CA LEU A 195 20.74 -7.71 1.89
C LEU A 195 21.49 -6.48 2.43
N LYS A 196 21.63 -6.32 3.77
CA LYS A 196 22.45 -5.30 4.43
C LYS A 196 22.11 -3.85 4.06
N ARG A 197 20.86 -3.60 3.72
CA ARG A 197 20.33 -2.26 3.46
C ARG A 197 18.85 -2.15 3.80
N ILE A 198 18.35 -0.94 3.93
CA ILE A 198 16.91 -0.63 3.95
C ILE A 198 16.35 -0.64 2.53
N GLY A 199 15.04 -0.85 2.41
CA GLY A 199 14.35 -0.81 1.13
C GLY A 199 14.20 0.61 0.60
N SER A 200 14.07 0.75 -0.72
CA SER A 200 13.67 2.01 -1.35
C SER A 200 12.19 1.98 -1.76
N PRO A 201 11.49 3.11 -1.73
CA PRO A 201 10.09 3.16 -2.17
C PRO A 201 9.94 2.81 -3.66
N GLN A 202 10.98 3.02 -4.48
CA GLN A 202 11.02 2.66 -5.90
C GLN A 202 10.94 1.15 -6.14
N GLU A 203 11.54 0.34 -5.26
CA GLU A 203 11.49 -1.13 -5.33
C GLU A 203 10.09 -1.65 -5.07
N ILE A 204 9.44 -1.10 -4.03
CA ILE A 204 8.06 -1.45 -3.68
C ILE A 204 7.09 -1.02 -4.79
N ALA A 205 7.26 0.19 -5.31
CA ALA A 205 6.46 0.72 -6.41
C ALA A 205 6.62 -0.10 -7.70
N GLY A 206 7.80 -0.68 -7.95
CA GLY A 206 8.05 -1.58 -9.07
C GLY A 206 7.14 -2.80 -9.05
N LEU A 207 7.01 -3.45 -7.89
CA LEU A 207 6.11 -4.59 -7.72
C LEU A 207 4.64 -4.18 -7.82
N ALA A 208 4.26 -3.04 -7.22
CA ALA A 208 2.88 -2.54 -7.33
C ALA A 208 2.49 -2.30 -8.79
N ARG A 209 3.37 -1.68 -9.61
CA ARG A 209 3.16 -1.50 -11.04
C ARG A 209 2.99 -2.84 -11.76
N HIS A 210 3.82 -3.85 -11.47
CA HIS A 210 3.70 -5.18 -12.05
C HIS A 210 2.35 -5.83 -11.71
N LEU A 211 1.90 -5.75 -10.45
CA LEU A 211 0.61 -6.30 -10.04
C LEU A 211 -0.60 -5.60 -10.69
N LEU A 212 -0.46 -4.33 -11.07
CA LEU A 212 -1.48 -3.56 -11.80
C LEU A 212 -1.48 -3.85 -13.30
N SER A 213 -0.38 -4.32 -13.85
CA SER A 213 -0.21 -4.59 -15.28
C SER A 213 -0.79 -5.95 -15.70
N ASP A 214 -0.82 -6.18 -17.01
CA ASP A 214 -1.24 -7.45 -17.60
C ASP A 214 -0.22 -8.58 -17.34
N GLU A 215 1.05 -8.23 -17.09
CA GLU A 215 2.09 -9.18 -16.69
C GLU A 215 1.75 -9.88 -15.36
N GLY A 216 0.99 -9.19 -14.47
CA GLY A 216 0.48 -9.74 -13.21
C GLY A 216 -0.87 -10.47 -13.34
N SER A 217 -1.38 -10.73 -14.54
CA SER A 217 -2.76 -11.25 -14.76
C SER A 217 -3.04 -12.61 -14.13
N TRP A 218 -2.01 -13.43 -13.88
CA TRP A 218 -2.15 -14.74 -13.23
C TRP A 218 -1.85 -14.73 -11.72
N ILE A 219 -1.87 -13.52 -11.09
CA ILE A 219 -1.51 -13.33 -9.68
C ILE A 219 -2.71 -12.74 -8.94
N THR A 220 -3.28 -13.51 -7.98
CA THR A 220 -4.31 -13.03 -7.06
C THR A 220 -4.22 -13.74 -5.71
N GLY A 221 -4.67 -13.10 -4.63
CA GLY A 221 -4.67 -13.63 -3.26
C GLY A 221 -3.30 -13.72 -2.60
N GLN A 222 -2.26 -13.14 -3.20
CA GLN A 222 -0.88 -13.26 -2.73
C GLN A 222 -0.47 -12.12 -1.79
N ILE A 223 0.42 -12.46 -0.85
CA ILE A 223 1.10 -11.50 0.01
C ILE A 223 2.59 -11.54 -0.34
N PHE A 224 3.07 -10.50 -0.99
CA PHE A 224 4.46 -10.41 -1.45
C PHE A 224 5.34 -9.72 -0.41
N HIS A 225 6.28 -10.45 0.17
CA HIS A 225 7.26 -9.87 1.08
C HIS A 225 8.40 -9.24 0.27
N VAL A 226 8.55 -7.92 0.40
CA VAL A 226 9.66 -7.15 -0.19
C VAL A 226 10.47 -6.57 0.96
N ASP A 227 11.37 -7.38 1.50
CA ASP A 227 11.93 -7.20 2.83
C ASP A 227 13.45 -7.48 2.93
N GLY A 228 14.14 -7.53 1.79
CA GLY A 228 15.57 -7.83 1.77
C GLY A 228 15.95 -9.19 2.34
N GLY A 229 14.99 -10.15 2.35
CA GLY A 229 15.17 -11.51 2.85
C GLY A 229 14.87 -11.68 4.35
N MET A 230 14.44 -10.62 5.04
CA MET A 230 14.24 -10.64 6.51
C MET A 230 13.29 -11.76 6.96
N SER A 231 12.22 -12.03 6.21
CA SER A 231 11.20 -13.01 6.62
C SER A 231 11.45 -14.43 6.11
N SER A 232 12.46 -14.66 5.27
CA SER A 232 12.60 -15.94 4.55
C SER A 232 14.00 -16.50 4.52
N VAL A 233 15.04 -15.71 4.81
CA VAL A 233 16.43 -16.12 4.68
C VAL A 233 17.15 -16.06 6.02
N ARG A 234 17.91 -17.10 6.36
CA ARG A 234 18.88 -17.10 7.46
C ARG A 234 20.28 -17.01 6.88
N VAL A 235 21.03 -16.00 7.31
CA VAL A 235 22.45 -15.87 6.98
C VAL A 235 23.25 -16.31 8.21
N PHE A 236 24.03 -17.36 8.08
CA PHE A 236 24.98 -17.79 9.10
C PHE A 236 26.26 -16.97 8.92
N LYS A 237 26.76 -16.41 10.02
CA LYS A 237 28.07 -15.75 10.06
C LYS A 237 29.15 -16.78 10.36
#